data_9ede09019a894e2959f1b7e253a65098
#
_entry.id   9ede09019a894e2959f1b7e253a65098
#
_cell.length_a   1.000
_cell.length_b   1.000
_cell.length_c   1.000
_cell.angle_alpha   90.00
_cell.angle_beta   90.00
_cell.angle_gamma   90.00
#
_symmetry.space_group_name_H-M   'P 1'
#
loop_
_entity.id
_entity.type
_entity.pdbx_description
1 polymer ?
#
loop_
_entity_poly.entity_id
_entity_poly.type
_entity_poly.pdbx_seq_one_letter_code
_entity_poly.pdbx_strand_id
1 'polypeptide(L)'
;EPAKENIEPKVEEIVEKKVEEFDVRAIGNTMAEMKYDIENITVKEGVKIKINLINEGIDQAMLHNILFVNFGKRKDVASAAVTAGNDKAFVPDHPELIAASSLAKPGETVTFEFDAPKKGNYEYFCSYPGHSQIMRGYLFVK
;
A
#
# COMPACT_ATOMS: atom_id res chain seq x y z
N GLU A 1 -11.61 51.08 -25.12
CA GLU A 1 -10.68 49.97 -24.91
C GLU A 1 -11.32 48.94 -24.01
N PRO A 2 -11.42 47.71 -24.46
CA PRO A 2 -11.83 46.65 -23.57
C PRO A 2 -10.85 46.58 -22.42
N ALA A 3 -11.37 46.73 -21.21
CA ALA A 3 -10.61 46.48 -20.00
C ALA A 3 -9.84 45.17 -20.19
N LYS A 4 -8.54 45.26 -20.15
CA LYS A 4 -7.74 44.04 -20.07
C LYS A 4 -8.30 43.29 -18.89
N GLU A 5 -8.97 42.18 -19.17
CA GLU A 5 -9.23 41.21 -18.12
C GLU A 5 -7.92 40.96 -17.41
N ASN A 6 -7.82 41.45 -16.22
CA ASN A 6 -6.81 40.98 -15.30
C ASN A 6 -7.09 39.51 -15.06
N ILE A 7 -6.55 38.68 -15.92
CA ILE A 7 -6.41 37.31 -15.60
C ILE A 7 -5.31 37.28 -14.55
N GLU A 8 -5.70 37.54 -13.31
CA GLU A 8 -4.86 37.12 -12.22
C GLU A 8 -4.67 35.63 -12.40
N PRO A 9 -3.41 35.13 -12.47
CA PRO A 9 -3.21 33.72 -12.43
C PRO A 9 -3.95 33.26 -11.18
N LYS A 10 -4.99 32.44 -11.35
CA LYS A 10 -5.51 31.67 -10.24
C LYS A 10 -4.31 30.98 -9.63
N VAL A 11 -3.88 31.50 -8.52
CA VAL A 11 -3.08 30.70 -7.62
C VAL A 11 -4.03 29.57 -7.24
N GLU A 12 -3.92 28.46 -7.94
CA GLU A 12 -4.53 27.24 -7.44
C GLU A 12 -3.97 27.10 -6.04
N GLU A 13 -4.83 27.28 -5.06
CA GLU A 13 -4.48 26.88 -3.70
C GLU A 13 -4.00 25.46 -3.79
N ILE A 14 -2.69 25.29 -3.62
CA ILE A 14 -2.13 23.97 -3.40
C ILE A 14 -2.72 23.55 -2.06
N VAL A 15 -3.86 22.86 -2.13
CA VAL A 15 -4.41 22.22 -0.95
C VAL A 15 -3.49 21.04 -0.68
N GLU A 16 -2.55 21.25 0.24
CA GLU A 16 -1.76 20.15 0.75
C GLU A 16 -2.72 19.16 1.37
N LYS A 17 -2.74 17.96 0.82
CA LYS A 17 -3.51 16.87 1.39
C LYS A 17 -2.95 16.54 2.77
N LYS A 18 -3.84 16.36 3.73
CA LYS A 18 -3.46 15.83 5.03
C LYS A 18 -2.87 14.44 4.84
N VAL A 19 -1.76 14.16 5.49
CA VAL A 19 -1.10 12.86 5.48
C VAL A 19 -1.51 12.09 6.73
N GLU A 20 -2.00 10.87 6.56
CA GLU A 20 -2.20 9.93 7.66
C GLU A 20 -1.14 8.84 7.54
N GLU A 21 -0.34 8.68 8.58
CA GLU A 21 0.82 7.80 8.61
C GLU A 21 0.55 6.57 9.48
N PHE A 22 0.95 5.41 8.99
CA PHE A 22 0.78 4.14 9.69
C PHE A 22 2.08 3.34 9.65
N ASP A 23 2.48 2.83 10.81
CA ASP A 23 3.53 1.83 10.92
C ASP A 23 2.87 0.45 10.83
N VAL A 24 3.23 -0.32 9.83
CA VAL A 24 2.78 -1.70 9.65
C VAL A 24 3.98 -2.60 9.89
N ARG A 25 3.92 -3.39 10.94
CA ARG A 25 5.00 -4.30 11.30
C ARG A 25 4.73 -5.68 10.74
N ALA A 26 5.64 -6.18 9.93
CA ALA A 26 5.63 -7.55 9.47
C ALA A 26 6.42 -8.37 10.50
N ILE A 27 5.73 -9.21 11.25
CA ILE A 27 6.28 -9.96 12.37
C ILE A 27 6.24 -11.46 12.08
N GLY A 28 7.05 -12.22 12.83
CA GLY A 28 7.15 -13.67 12.69
C GLY A 28 8.29 -14.11 11.79
N ASN A 29 8.74 -15.36 11.97
CA ASN A 29 9.89 -15.92 11.25
C ASN A 29 9.57 -17.24 10.55
N THR A 30 8.34 -17.70 10.61
CA THR A 30 7.86 -18.92 9.95
C THR A 30 6.55 -18.63 9.24
N MET A 31 6.18 -19.51 8.31
CA MET A 31 4.90 -19.42 7.62
C MET A 31 3.70 -19.46 8.57
N ALA A 32 3.84 -20.11 9.72
CA ALA A 32 2.77 -20.20 10.71
C ALA A 32 2.65 -18.93 11.58
N GLU A 33 3.75 -18.19 11.73
CA GLU A 33 3.82 -17.04 12.64
C GLU A 33 3.71 -15.70 11.93
N MET A 34 4.05 -15.64 10.64
CA MET A 34 4.13 -14.38 9.92
C MET A 34 2.75 -13.71 9.80
N LYS A 35 2.73 -12.41 10.07
CA LYS A 35 1.52 -11.58 9.95
C LYS A 35 1.89 -10.11 9.94
N TYR A 36 0.95 -9.26 9.56
CA TYR A 36 1.01 -7.84 9.90
C TYR A 36 0.47 -7.67 11.32
N ASP A 37 1.04 -6.75 12.07
CA ASP A 37 0.59 -6.45 13.44
C ASP A 37 -0.76 -5.73 13.46
N ILE A 38 -1.13 -5.05 12.37
CA ILE A 38 -2.45 -4.44 12.20
C ILE A 38 -3.16 -5.08 11.00
N GLU A 39 -4.44 -5.37 11.18
CA GLU A 39 -5.27 -6.01 10.15
C GLU A 39 -6.31 -5.06 9.56
N ASN A 40 -6.48 -3.87 10.15
CA ASN A 40 -7.42 -2.87 9.68
C ASN A 40 -6.78 -1.50 9.73
N ILE A 41 -6.89 -0.76 8.64
CA ILE A 41 -6.48 0.64 8.54
C ILE A 41 -7.71 1.44 8.15
N THR A 42 -8.00 2.50 8.89
CA THR A 42 -9.11 3.40 8.59
C THR A 42 -8.58 4.79 8.32
N VAL A 43 -8.97 5.38 7.21
CA VAL A 43 -8.60 6.74 6.83
C VAL A 43 -9.82 7.50 6.34
N LYS A 44 -9.69 8.82 6.25
CA LYS A 44 -10.70 9.67 5.63
C LYS A 44 -10.45 9.77 4.14
N GLU A 45 -11.53 9.95 3.38
CA GLU A 45 -11.42 10.27 1.95
C GLU A 45 -10.66 11.59 1.76
N GLY A 46 -9.86 11.65 0.70
CA GLY A 46 -9.11 12.86 0.34
C GLY A 46 -7.76 13.03 1.02
N VAL A 47 -7.35 12.09 1.87
CA VAL A 47 -6.03 12.15 2.52
C VAL A 47 -4.97 11.43 1.69
N LYS A 48 -3.72 11.72 1.98
CA LYS A 48 -2.58 10.94 1.52
C LYS A 48 -2.23 9.91 2.61
N ILE A 49 -2.07 8.65 2.22
CA ILE A 49 -1.70 7.58 3.13
C ILE A 49 -0.20 7.36 3.05
N LYS A 50 0.46 7.39 4.18
CA LYS A 50 1.88 7.06 4.29
C LYS A 50 2.03 5.76 5.07
N ILE A 51 2.68 4.78 4.47
CA ILE A 51 2.90 3.46 5.07
C ILE A 51 4.39 3.28 5.31
N ASN A 52 4.74 2.96 6.54
CA ASN A 52 6.06 2.48 6.92
C ASN A 52 5.92 0.98 7.16
N LEU A 53 6.40 0.18 6.22
CA LEU A 53 6.43 -1.27 6.37
C LEU A 53 7.73 -1.65 7.07
N ILE A 54 7.61 -2.12 8.29
CA ILE A 54 8.75 -2.47 9.15
C ILE A 54 8.83 -3.99 9.22
N ASN A 55 9.86 -4.57 8.61
CA ASN A 55 10.06 -6.01 8.65
C ASN A 55 10.86 -6.38 9.89
N GLU A 56 10.18 -6.93 10.89
CA GLU A 56 10.80 -7.38 12.15
C GLU A 56 11.27 -8.84 12.08
N GLY A 57 11.14 -9.49 10.93
CA GLY A 57 11.68 -10.82 10.71
C GLY A 57 13.20 -10.83 10.83
N ILE A 58 13.76 -11.97 11.21
CA ILE A 58 15.22 -12.20 11.26
C ILE A 58 15.65 -13.30 10.31
N ASP A 59 14.74 -14.17 9.90
CA ASP A 59 15.01 -15.23 8.93
C ASP A 59 15.10 -14.64 7.51
N GLN A 60 16.10 -15.05 6.74
CA GLN A 60 16.34 -14.56 5.39
C GLN A 60 15.17 -14.85 4.41
N ALA A 61 14.34 -15.83 4.71
CA ALA A 61 13.16 -16.16 3.92
C ALA A 61 11.99 -15.19 4.18
N MET A 62 12.08 -14.34 5.19
CA MET A 62 11.02 -13.41 5.57
C MET A 62 11.14 -12.12 4.77
N LEU A 63 10.85 -12.19 3.48
CA LEU A 63 10.73 -11.03 2.60
C LEU A 63 9.26 -10.62 2.54
N HIS A 64 8.98 -9.36 2.75
CA HIS A 64 7.62 -8.85 2.80
C HIS A 64 7.46 -7.57 1.99
N ASN A 65 6.29 -7.40 1.43
CA ASN A 65 5.83 -6.14 0.87
C ASN A 65 4.38 -5.91 1.33
N ILE A 66 3.79 -4.82 0.87
CA ILE A 66 2.39 -4.53 1.09
C ILE A 66 1.79 -3.95 -0.18
N LEU A 67 0.76 -4.60 -0.69
CA LEU A 67 0.00 -4.18 -1.86
C LEU A 67 -1.42 -3.83 -1.43
N PHE A 68 -1.90 -2.67 -1.89
CA PHE A 68 -3.29 -2.26 -1.69
C PHE A 68 -4.07 -2.50 -2.97
N VAL A 69 -5.21 -3.17 -2.85
CA VAL A 69 -6.03 -3.61 -3.98
C VAL A 69 -7.50 -3.30 -3.76
N ASN A 70 -8.26 -3.29 -4.83
CA ASN A 70 -9.72 -3.19 -4.77
C ASN A 70 -10.31 -4.39 -4.03
N PHE A 71 -11.43 -4.16 -3.36
CA PHE A 71 -12.08 -5.18 -2.54
C PHE A 71 -12.44 -6.42 -3.37
N GLY A 72 -12.13 -7.59 -2.84
CA GLY A 72 -12.40 -8.86 -3.49
C GLY A 72 -11.38 -9.27 -4.56
N LYS A 73 -10.34 -8.46 -4.80
CA LYS A 73 -9.37 -8.69 -5.88
C LYS A 73 -8.01 -9.21 -5.40
N ARG A 74 -7.88 -9.48 -4.12
CA ARG A 74 -6.61 -9.96 -3.55
C ARG A 74 -6.08 -11.20 -4.24
N LYS A 75 -6.91 -12.21 -4.47
CA LYS A 75 -6.48 -13.47 -5.10
C LYS A 75 -6.00 -13.26 -6.53
N ASP A 76 -6.71 -12.44 -7.31
CA ASP A 76 -6.35 -12.16 -8.69
C ASP A 76 -5.02 -11.43 -8.78
N VAL A 77 -4.82 -10.42 -7.93
CA VAL A 77 -3.58 -9.65 -7.89
C VAL A 77 -2.43 -10.50 -7.35
N ALA A 78 -2.67 -11.33 -6.34
CA ALA A 78 -1.66 -12.23 -5.80
C ALA A 78 -1.16 -13.22 -6.85
N SER A 79 -2.06 -13.76 -7.66
CA SER A 79 -1.70 -14.67 -8.75
C SER A 79 -0.85 -13.96 -9.81
N ALA A 80 -1.24 -12.75 -10.20
CA ALA A 80 -0.47 -11.94 -11.14
C ALA A 80 0.91 -11.55 -10.57
N ALA A 81 1.00 -11.34 -9.27
CA ALA A 81 2.25 -11.01 -8.59
C ALA A 81 3.29 -12.13 -8.70
N VAL A 82 2.86 -13.38 -8.55
CA VAL A 82 3.76 -14.55 -8.72
C VAL A 82 4.31 -14.59 -10.15
N THR A 83 3.47 -14.33 -11.15
CA THR A 83 3.88 -14.27 -12.56
C THR A 83 4.84 -13.10 -12.82
N ALA A 84 4.64 -11.96 -12.16
CA ALA A 84 5.55 -10.81 -12.29
C ALA A 84 6.96 -11.14 -11.83
N GLY A 85 7.10 -11.96 -10.79
CA GLY A 85 8.35 -12.52 -10.35
C GLY A 85 9.22 -11.57 -9.52
N ASN A 86 10.34 -12.10 -9.09
CA ASN A 86 11.28 -11.41 -8.19
C ASN A 86 11.85 -10.13 -8.79
N ASP A 87 12.11 -10.10 -10.09
CA ASP A 87 12.68 -8.93 -10.77
C ASP A 87 11.79 -7.70 -10.65
N LYS A 88 10.49 -7.90 -10.46
CA LYS A 88 9.50 -6.83 -10.25
C LYS A 88 9.08 -6.73 -8.78
N ALA A 89 9.84 -7.33 -7.86
CA ALA A 89 9.52 -7.35 -6.44
C ALA A 89 8.11 -7.90 -6.16
N PHE A 90 7.61 -8.80 -7.01
CA PHE A 90 6.27 -9.36 -6.96
C PHE A 90 5.16 -8.30 -6.99
N VAL A 91 5.40 -7.22 -7.72
CA VAL A 91 4.41 -6.16 -7.97
C VAL A 91 3.95 -6.26 -9.42
N PRO A 92 2.74 -6.73 -9.69
CA PRO A 92 2.24 -6.87 -11.05
C PRO A 92 1.73 -5.54 -11.60
N ASP A 93 1.71 -5.42 -12.92
CA ASP A 93 0.93 -4.40 -13.59
C ASP A 93 -0.51 -4.93 -13.72
N HIS A 94 -1.39 -4.46 -12.85
CA HIS A 94 -2.75 -4.99 -12.74
C HIS A 94 -3.74 -3.85 -12.47
N PRO A 95 -4.89 -3.82 -13.18
CA PRO A 95 -5.86 -2.73 -13.03
C PRO A 95 -6.48 -2.62 -11.63
N GLU A 96 -6.47 -3.70 -10.86
CA GLU A 96 -7.02 -3.72 -9.50
C GLU A 96 -6.00 -3.34 -8.42
N LEU A 97 -4.74 -3.14 -8.79
CA LEU A 97 -3.71 -2.68 -7.88
C LEU A 97 -3.79 -1.17 -7.68
N ILE A 98 -3.88 -0.73 -6.43
CA ILE A 98 -3.94 0.70 -6.08
C ILE A 98 -2.56 1.24 -5.78
N ALA A 99 -1.79 0.54 -4.94
CA ALA A 99 -0.46 0.97 -4.53
C ALA A 99 0.35 -0.22 -4.03
N ALA A 100 1.66 -0.10 -4.07
CA ALA A 100 2.56 -1.17 -3.65
C ALA A 100 3.85 -0.61 -3.07
N SER A 101 4.38 -1.31 -2.08
CA SER A 101 5.73 -1.07 -1.56
C SER A 101 6.76 -1.86 -2.37
N SER A 102 8.04 -1.52 -2.20
CA SER A 102 9.14 -2.42 -2.52
C SER A 102 9.20 -3.56 -1.49
N LEU A 103 10.01 -4.60 -1.78
CA LEU A 103 10.26 -5.67 -0.81
C LEU A 103 11.14 -5.16 0.33
N ALA A 104 10.72 -5.44 1.56
CA ALA A 104 11.51 -5.21 2.75
C ALA A 104 12.21 -6.51 3.14
N LYS A 105 13.54 -6.47 3.25
CA LYS A 105 14.33 -7.55 3.80
C LYS A 105 14.21 -7.58 5.32
N PRO A 106 14.54 -8.69 5.99
CA PRO A 106 14.54 -8.74 7.45
C PRO A 106 15.31 -7.56 8.04
N GLY A 107 14.69 -6.87 8.99
CA GLY A 107 15.25 -5.68 9.65
C GLY A 107 15.12 -4.38 8.88
N GLU A 108 14.65 -4.40 7.63
CA GLU A 108 14.45 -3.19 6.85
C GLU A 108 13.07 -2.55 7.07
N THR A 109 13.04 -1.24 6.90
CA THR A 109 11.80 -0.47 6.79
C THR A 109 11.73 0.13 5.40
N VAL A 110 10.61 -0.07 4.71
CA VAL A 110 10.32 0.57 3.43
C VAL A 110 9.12 1.49 3.60
N THR A 111 9.20 2.68 3.03
CA THR A 111 8.16 3.71 3.18
C THR A 111 7.65 4.12 1.82
N PHE A 112 6.35 4.30 1.70
CA PHE A 112 5.74 4.84 0.49
C PHE A 112 4.47 5.61 0.82
N GLU A 113 4.06 6.45 -0.10
CA GLU A 113 2.86 7.27 0.03
C GLU A 113 1.97 7.05 -1.19
N PHE A 114 0.67 7.11 -0.98
CA PHE A 114 -0.31 7.10 -2.06
C PHE A 114 -1.57 7.85 -1.65
N ASP A 115 -2.29 8.33 -2.64
CA ASP A 115 -3.56 9.00 -2.39
C ASP A 115 -4.62 7.98 -1.99
N ALA A 116 -5.37 8.29 -0.92
CA ALA A 116 -6.48 7.44 -0.53
C ALA A 116 -7.45 7.29 -1.71
N PRO A 117 -7.88 6.06 -2.02
CA PRO A 117 -8.91 5.88 -3.03
C PRO A 117 -10.24 6.45 -2.54
N LYS A 118 -11.25 6.45 -3.40
CA LYS A 118 -12.57 6.95 -3.03
C LYS A 118 -13.14 6.15 -1.86
N LYS A 119 -14.08 6.75 -1.15
CA LYS A 119 -14.81 6.12 -0.05
C LYS A 119 -15.22 4.68 -0.39
N GLY A 120 -14.91 3.75 0.50
CA GLY A 120 -15.20 2.33 0.31
C GLY A 120 -14.27 1.44 1.11
N ASN A 121 -14.37 0.15 0.85
CA ASN A 121 -13.58 -0.89 1.49
C ASN A 121 -12.56 -1.45 0.49
N TYR A 122 -11.35 -1.70 0.98
CA TYR A 122 -10.23 -2.19 0.17
C TYR A 122 -9.48 -3.25 0.97
N GLU A 123 -8.55 -3.95 0.31
CA GLU A 123 -7.72 -4.95 0.97
C GLU A 123 -6.25 -4.62 0.79
N TYR A 124 -5.41 -5.12 1.69
CA TYR A 124 -3.96 -5.12 1.51
C TYR A 124 -3.39 -6.49 1.88
N PHE A 125 -2.25 -6.81 1.29
CA PHE A 125 -1.61 -8.11 1.51
C PHE A 125 -0.15 -8.09 1.09
N CYS A 126 0.60 -9.11 1.53
CA CYS A 126 1.95 -9.36 1.07
C CYS A 126 1.89 -10.27 -0.16
N SER A 127 2.49 -9.85 -1.26
CA SER A 127 2.46 -10.59 -2.53
C SER A 127 3.61 -11.59 -2.71
N TYR A 128 4.55 -11.64 -1.78
CA TYR A 128 5.59 -12.65 -1.82
C TYR A 128 4.96 -14.05 -1.87
N PRO A 129 5.45 -14.95 -2.76
CA PRO A 129 4.81 -16.27 -2.92
C PRO A 129 4.60 -17.00 -1.60
N GLY A 130 3.36 -17.47 -1.38
CA GLY A 130 2.97 -18.18 -0.17
C GLY A 130 2.53 -17.32 0.99
N HIS A 131 2.67 -15.99 0.92
CA HIS A 131 2.35 -15.09 2.03
C HIS A 131 0.95 -14.48 1.97
N SER A 132 0.34 -14.40 0.79
CA SER A 132 -0.87 -13.61 0.55
C SER A 132 -2.11 -14.08 1.29
N GLN A 133 -2.19 -15.33 1.70
CA GLN A 133 -3.34 -15.88 2.43
C GLN A 133 -3.27 -15.57 3.93
N ILE A 134 -2.09 -15.30 4.44
CA ILE A 134 -1.84 -15.13 5.88
C ILE A 134 -1.59 -13.66 6.20
N MET A 135 -0.75 -12.98 5.42
CA MET A 135 -0.40 -11.57 5.62
C MET A 135 -1.36 -10.70 4.82
N ARG A 136 -2.45 -10.30 5.43
CA ARG A 136 -3.49 -9.48 4.80
C ARG A 136 -4.29 -8.68 5.80
N GLY A 137 -4.98 -7.67 5.30
CA GLY A 137 -5.86 -6.84 6.09
C GLY A 137 -6.80 -6.02 5.21
N TYR A 138 -7.54 -5.12 5.84
CA TYR A 138 -8.51 -4.27 5.18
C TYR A 138 -8.18 -2.80 5.35
N LEU A 139 -8.44 -2.02 4.31
CA LEU A 139 -8.40 -0.57 4.34
C LEU A 139 -9.83 -0.06 4.19
N PHE A 140 -10.25 0.77 5.15
CA PHE A 140 -11.55 1.43 5.12
C PHE A 140 -11.35 2.92 4.86
N VAL A 141 -11.93 3.43 3.78
CA VAL A 141 -11.92 4.86 3.46
C VAL A 141 -13.31 5.42 3.74
N LYS A 142 -13.40 6.34 4.66
CA LYS A 142 -14.67 6.91 5.13
C LYS A 142 -14.88 8.35 4.74
#